data_fd9e2329a92deaab9fd1db06feefbd57
#
_entry.id   fd9e2329a92deaab9fd1db06feefbd57
#
_cell.length_a   1.000
_cell.length_b   1.000
_cell.length_c   1.000
_cell.angle_alpha   90.00
_cell.angle_beta   90.00
_cell.angle_gamma   90.00
#
_symmetry.space_group_name_H-M   'P 1'
#
loop_
_entity.id
_entity.type
_entity.pdbx_description
1 polymer ?
#
loop_
_entity_poly.entity_id
_entity_poly.type
_entity_poly.pdbx_seq_one_letter_code
_entity_poly.pdbx_strand_id
1 'polypeptide(L)'
;MIDISKLLDEIKASPYREIVISTPHTGVVTFADLKVGDTVVGPQGQWKEKPGTRLATLERERNPKPILAPEKGEICLIHSDLEGRFVEAGTPLMILRHMLTRAEVEHAILKKALHLFRAPERAKYYFIPKVEKKIRASDAHSVQVRDGMELLIMSRMKREVPLNYTGPDGVIYAIYFTINENMDAGAPLLGVCPQDQLPAIQDVIMRVQTEWTERG
;
A
#
# COMPACT_ATOMS: atom_id res chain seq x y z
N MET A 1 13.87 3.16 -20.01
CA MET A 1 14.24 3.81 -18.73
C MET A 1 13.07 4.71 -18.35
N ILE A 2 12.46 4.54 -17.18
CA ILE A 2 11.33 5.37 -16.73
C ILE A 2 11.92 6.72 -16.32
N ASP A 3 11.34 7.80 -16.85
CA ASP A 3 11.71 9.16 -16.43
C ASP A 3 11.04 9.46 -15.08
N ILE A 4 11.81 9.28 -14.01
CA ILE A 4 11.33 9.38 -12.63
C ILE A 4 10.84 10.80 -12.31
N SER A 5 11.42 11.82 -12.96
CA SER A 5 11.00 13.21 -12.78
C SER A 5 9.59 13.44 -13.31
N LYS A 6 9.26 12.89 -14.49
CA LYS A 6 7.90 12.97 -15.06
C LYS A 6 6.87 12.28 -14.17
N LEU A 7 7.25 11.20 -13.50
CA LEU A 7 6.36 10.48 -12.59
C LEU A 7 5.91 11.34 -11.42
N LEU A 8 6.81 12.15 -10.86
CA LEU A 8 6.46 13.10 -9.80
C LEU A 8 5.49 14.18 -10.31
N ASP A 9 5.72 14.69 -11.53
CA ASP A 9 4.85 15.70 -12.13
C ASP A 9 3.45 15.14 -12.44
N GLU A 10 3.35 13.87 -12.89
CA GLU A 10 2.06 13.17 -13.07
C GLU A 10 1.30 13.03 -11.75
N ILE A 11 2.00 12.65 -10.66
CA ILE A 11 1.38 12.53 -9.34
C ILE A 11 0.95 13.90 -8.82
N LYS A 12 1.74 14.96 -9.06
CA LYS A 12 1.35 16.34 -8.71
C LYS A 12 0.11 16.83 -9.45
N ALA A 13 -0.08 16.40 -10.70
CA ALA A 13 -1.27 16.76 -11.49
C ALA A 13 -2.55 16.11 -10.93
N SER A 14 -2.45 14.92 -10.32
CA SER A 14 -3.57 14.22 -9.68
C SER A 14 -3.14 13.71 -8.30
N PRO A 15 -3.08 14.61 -7.28
CA PRO A 15 -2.50 14.29 -5.98
C PRO A 15 -3.45 13.49 -5.07
N TYR A 16 -4.31 12.69 -5.66
CA TYR A 16 -5.31 11.90 -4.96
C TYR A 16 -5.50 10.54 -5.62
N ARG A 17 -6.12 9.62 -4.89
CA ARG A 17 -6.66 8.38 -5.42
C ARG A 17 -8.13 8.22 -5.07
N GLU A 18 -8.88 7.58 -5.93
CA GLU A 18 -10.27 7.24 -5.67
C GLU A 18 -10.35 5.85 -5.04
N ILE A 19 -11.14 5.75 -3.98
CA ILE A 19 -11.41 4.53 -3.25
C ILE A 19 -12.88 4.20 -3.44
N VAL A 20 -13.16 3.14 -4.18
CA VAL A 20 -14.53 2.64 -4.34
C VAL A 20 -14.90 1.80 -3.12
N ILE A 21 -15.92 2.25 -2.40
CA ILE A 21 -16.49 1.52 -1.29
C ILE A 21 -17.58 0.61 -1.83
N SER A 22 -17.36 -0.70 -1.72
CA SER A 22 -18.30 -1.71 -2.19
C SER A 22 -18.82 -2.56 -1.04
N THR A 23 -19.95 -3.23 -1.26
CA THR A 23 -20.54 -4.16 -0.30
C THR A 23 -19.65 -5.40 -0.11
N PRO A 24 -19.31 -5.80 1.12
CA PRO A 24 -18.50 -6.98 1.37
C PRO A 24 -19.29 -8.30 1.17
N HIS A 25 -20.62 -8.24 1.26
CA HIS A 25 -21.52 -9.37 1.07
C HIS A 25 -22.90 -8.86 0.61
N THR A 26 -23.84 -9.76 0.32
CA THR A 26 -25.24 -9.41 0.00
C THR A 26 -25.98 -8.89 1.22
N GLY A 27 -26.94 -8.00 1.04
CA GLY A 27 -27.80 -7.48 2.12
C GLY A 27 -28.56 -6.22 1.72
N VAL A 28 -29.35 -5.69 2.63
CA VAL A 28 -30.04 -4.41 2.48
C VAL A 28 -29.11 -3.29 2.97
N VAL A 29 -28.92 -2.30 2.14
CA VAL A 29 -28.04 -1.15 2.45
C VAL A 29 -28.84 0.00 3.05
N THR A 30 -28.31 0.63 4.10
CA THR A 30 -28.80 1.89 4.66
C THR A 30 -27.62 2.82 4.82
N PHE A 31 -27.63 3.98 4.15
CA PHE A 31 -26.53 4.94 4.24
C PHE A 31 -26.54 5.68 5.58
N ALA A 32 -25.38 6.11 6.04
CA ALA A 32 -25.28 7.08 7.11
C ALA A 32 -25.71 8.47 6.60
N ASP A 33 -26.03 9.39 7.51
CA ASP A 33 -26.37 10.78 7.16
C ASP A 33 -25.09 11.54 6.74
N LEU A 34 -24.65 11.26 5.51
CA LEU A 34 -23.46 11.82 4.88
C LEU A 34 -23.83 12.38 3.49
N LYS A 35 -23.10 13.41 3.08
CA LYS A 35 -23.30 14.10 1.81
C LYS A 35 -22.01 14.11 0.98
N VAL A 36 -22.15 14.27 -0.32
CA VAL A 36 -21.01 14.57 -1.20
C VAL A 36 -20.33 15.86 -0.73
N GLY A 37 -19.02 15.83 -0.59
CA GLY A 37 -18.20 16.89 0.00
C GLY A 37 -17.85 16.68 1.48
N ASP A 38 -18.53 15.76 2.19
CA ASP A 38 -18.19 15.48 3.58
C ASP A 38 -16.82 14.76 3.68
N THR A 39 -16.07 15.12 4.72
CA THR A 39 -14.80 14.45 5.03
C THR A 39 -15.04 13.32 6.01
N VAL A 40 -14.48 12.15 5.69
CA VAL A 40 -14.51 10.96 6.54
C VAL A 40 -13.10 10.59 6.99
N VAL A 41 -13.00 9.86 8.09
CA VAL A 41 -11.73 9.39 8.63
C VAL A 41 -11.69 7.88 8.66
N GLY A 42 -10.52 7.31 8.36
CA GLY A 42 -10.26 5.88 8.53
C GLY A 42 -10.05 5.49 9.99
N PRO A 43 -9.74 4.21 10.24
CA PRO A 43 -9.39 3.73 11.58
C PRO A 43 -8.20 4.50 12.16
N GLN A 44 -8.28 4.89 13.45
CA GLN A 44 -7.28 5.68 14.15
C GLN A 44 -6.72 4.92 15.35
N GLY A 45 -5.54 5.35 15.79
CA GLY A 45 -4.81 4.73 16.89
C GLY A 45 -3.73 3.77 16.42
N GLN A 46 -2.73 3.51 17.27
CA GLN A 46 -1.59 2.63 16.96
C GLN A 46 -2.02 1.21 16.58
N TRP A 47 -3.12 0.74 17.19
CA TRP A 47 -3.70 -0.59 16.95
C TRP A 47 -5.07 -0.51 16.25
N LYS A 48 -5.39 0.66 15.63
CA LYS A 48 -6.68 0.92 14.98
C LYS A 48 -7.88 0.75 15.94
N GLU A 49 -7.72 1.13 17.19
CA GLU A 49 -8.72 0.96 18.25
C GLU A 49 -9.99 1.78 18.01
N LYS A 50 -9.84 2.93 17.32
CA LYS A 50 -10.97 3.75 16.93
C LYS A 50 -11.38 3.38 15.50
N PRO A 51 -12.60 2.86 15.29
CA PRO A 51 -13.08 2.54 13.95
C PRO A 51 -13.18 3.80 13.09
N GLY A 52 -13.11 3.61 11.78
CA GLY A 52 -13.35 4.69 10.81
C GLY A 52 -14.80 5.18 10.84
N THR A 53 -15.04 6.30 10.16
CA THR A 53 -16.39 6.86 9.99
C THR A 53 -17.33 5.80 9.38
N ARG A 54 -18.51 5.64 9.99
CA ARG A 54 -19.53 4.75 9.41
C ARG A 54 -20.13 5.39 8.16
N LEU A 55 -20.03 4.69 7.04
CA LEU A 55 -20.51 5.12 5.72
C LEU A 55 -21.92 4.59 5.42
N ALA A 56 -22.15 3.34 5.76
CA ALA A 56 -23.41 2.65 5.57
C ALA A 56 -23.54 1.51 6.59
N THR A 57 -24.72 0.94 6.64
CA THR A 57 -25.00 -0.33 7.32
C THR A 57 -25.50 -1.32 6.30
N LEU A 58 -25.01 -2.53 6.31
CA LEU A 58 -25.47 -3.62 5.46
C LEU A 58 -26.14 -4.69 6.33
N GLU A 59 -27.43 -4.88 6.16
CA GLU A 59 -28.21 -5.83 6.93
C GLU A 59 -28.49 -7.10 6.12
N ARG A 60 -28.09 -8.23 6.70
CA ARG A 60 -28.42 -9.57 6.20
C ARG A 60 -29.00 -10.41 7.34
N GLU A 61 -30.17 -11.01 7.12
CA GLU A 61 -30.80 -11.91 8.09
C GLU A 61 -30.97 -11.27 9.49
N ARG A 62 -31.38 -9.99 9.53
CA ARG A 62 -31.51 -9.17 10.77
C ARG A 62 -30.19 -8.94 11.53
N ASN A 63 -29.06 -9.10 10.86
CA ASN A 63 -27.73 -8.82 11.43
C ASN A 63 -27.10 -7.61 10.70
N PRO A 64 -27.29 -6.40 11.22
CA PRO A 64 -26.72 -5.20 10.65
C PRO A 64 -25.22 -5.13 10.91
N LYS A 65 -24.41 -4.94 9.87
CA LYS A 65 -22.97 -4.72 9.97
C LYS A 65 -22.59 -3.35 9.38
N PRO A 66 -21.77 -2.56 10.07
CA PRO A 66 -21.32 -1.27 9.55
C PRO A 66 -20.32 -1.46 8.41
N ILE A 67 -20.45 -0.62 7.40
CA ILE A 67 -19.42 -0.37 6.40
C ILE A 67 -18.71 0.91 6.82
N LEU A 68 -17.41 0.82 7.05
CA LEU A 68 -16.60 1.90 7.60
C LEU A 68 -15.66 2.45 6.52
N ALA A 69 -15.31 3.72 6.65
CA ALA A 69 -14.27 4.32 5.82
C ALA A 69 -12.92 3.63 6.10
N PRO A 70 -12.24 3.11 5.07
CA PRO A 70 -10.94 2.45 5.24
C PRO A 70 -9.81 3.46 5.51
N GLU A 71 -9.97 4.69 5.04
CA GLU A 71 -8.98 5.77 5.10
C GLU A 71 -9.67 7.13 5.19
N LYS A 72 -8.87 8.17 5.48
CA LYS A 72 -9.34 9.56 5.42
C LYS A 72 -9.61 9.94 3.96
N GLY A 73 -10.72 10.64 3.71
CA GLY A 73 -11.05 11.11 2.36
C GLY A 73 -12.29 11.98 2.33
N GLU A 74 -12.55 12.57 1.19
CA GLU A 74 -13.75 13.33 0.86
C GLU A 74 -14.70 12.46 0.05
N ILE A 75 -15.99 12.49 0.35
CA ILE A 75 -17.01 11.76 -0.40
C ILE A 75 -17.25 12.47 -1.73
N CYS A 76 -16.95 11.80 -2.85
CA CYS A 76 -17.18 12.34 -4.19
C CYS A 76 -18.50 11.88 -4.83
N LEU A 77 -18.94 10.66 -4.48
CA LEU A 77 -20.15 10.08 -5.04
C LEU A 77 -20.82 9.19 -3.98
N ILE A 78 -22.15 9.22 -3.93
CA ILE A 78 -22.98 8.28 -3.18
C ILE A 78 -24.06 7.75 -4.13
N HIS A 79 -24.18 6.43 -4.24
CA HIS A 79 -25.26 5.77 -4.98
C HIS A 79 -26.54 5.71 -4.14
N SER A 80 -27.15 6.89 -3.89
CA SER A 80 -28.33 7.05 -3.04
C SER A 80 -29.56 6.31 -3.53
N ASP A 81 -29.59 5.94 -4.82
CA ASP A 81 -30.64 5.10 -5.42
C ASP A 81 -30.66 3.68 -4.83
N LEU A 82 -29.62 3.28 -4.13
CA LEU A 82 -29.52 1.97 -3.44
C LEU A 82 -30.03 2.00 -1.99
N GLU A 83 -30.45 3.16 -1.46
CA GLU A 83 -30.99 3.28 -0.11
C GLU A 83 -32.18 2.32 0.11
N GLY A 84 -32.10 1.52 1.16
CA GLY A 84 -33.14 0.54 1.51
C GLY A 84 -33.26 -0.65 0.53
N ARG A 85 -32.38 -0.77 -0.48
CA ARG A 85 -32.43 -1.86 -1.46
C ARG A 85 -31.53 -3.02 -1.04
N PHE A 86 -31.95 -4.20 -1.47
CA PHE A 86 -31.09 -5.39 -1.43
C PHE A 86 -30.06 -5.33 -2.54
N VAL A 87 -28.79 -5.49 -2.18
CA VAL A 87 -27.65 -5.45 -3.09
C VAL A 87 -26.78 -6.69 -2.98
N GLU A 88 -26.07 -7.00 -4.06
CA GLU A 88 -25.12 -8.11 -4.09
C GLU A 88 -23.76 -7.71 -3.56
N ALA A 89 -22.92 -8.71 -3.21
CA ALA A 89 -21.54 -8.50 -2.86
C ALA A 89 -20.77 -7.82 -4.01
N GLY A 90 -19.92 -6.85 -3.69
CA GLY A 90 -19.15 -6.09 -4.68
C GLY A 90 -19.91 -4.92 -5.31
N THR A 91 -21.18 -4.69 -4.96
CA THR A 91 -21.92 -3.50 -5.45
C THR A 91 -21.26 -2.22 -4.95
N PRO A 92 -20.86 -1.28 -5.83
CA PRO A 92 -20.30 0.00 -5.42
C PRO A 92 -21.37 0.86 -4.74
N LEU A 93 -21.05 1.42 -3.57
CA LEU A 93 -21.93 2.26 -2.77
C LEU A 93 -21.55 3.74 -2.85
N MET A 94 -20.26 4.02 -2.79
CA MET A 94 -19.74 5.39 -2.84
C MET A 94 -18.28 5.42 -3.28
N ILE A 95 -17.84 6.61 -3.67
CA ILE A 95 -16.44 6.89 -4.03
C ILE A 95 -15.89 7.93 -3.05
N LEU A 96 -14.77 7.60 -2.44
CA LEU A 96 -13.99 8.51 -1.61
C LEU A 96 -12.76 8.98 -2.38
N ARG A 97 -12.41 10.25 -2.28
CA ARG A 97 -11.16 10.83 -2.76
C ARG A 97 -10.21 10.96 -1.60
N HIS A 98 -9.16 10.15 -1.62
CA HIS A 98 -8.08 10.21 -0.63
C HIS A 98 -6.92 11.05 -1.19
N MET A 99 -6.54 12.11 -0.49
CA MET A 99 -5.38 12.92 -0.85
C MET A 99 -4.12 12.16 -0.44
N LEU A 100 -3.19 12.01 -1.39
CA LEU A 100 -1.96 11.26 -1.16
C LEU A 100 -1.07 11.95 -0.12
N THR A 101 -0.65 11.21 0.87
CA THR A 101 0.36 11.63 1.83
C THR A 101 1.75 11.58 1.18
N ARG A 102 2.72 12.29 1.77
CA ARG A 102 4.11 12.25 1.32
C ARG A 102 4.65 10.82 1.26
N ALA A 103 4.41 10.03 2.29
CA ALA A 103 4.84 8.63 2.36
C ALA A 103 4.24 7.76 1.24
N GLU A 104 2.96 7.98 0.88
CA GLU A 104 2.31 7.26 -0.21
C GLU A 104 2.89 7.64 -1.58
N VAL A 105 3.23 8.93 -1.78
CA VAL A 105 3.88 9.39 -3.00
C VAL A 105 5.28 8.80 -3.14
N GLU A 106 6.09 8.85 -2.09
CA GLU A 106 7.43 8.21 -2.08
C GLU A 106 7.31 6.71 -2.40
N HIS A 107 6.39 6.01 -1.74
CA HIS A 107 6.15 4.60 -1.98
C HIS A 107 5.70 4.29 -3.42
N ALA A 108 4.82 5.13 -3.99
CA ALA A 108 4.36 4.97 -5.37
C ALA A 108 5.49 5.18 -6.38
N ILE A 109 6.34 6.18 -6.16
CA ILE A 109 7.52 6.45 -6.98
C ILE A 109 8.51 5.29 -6.88
N LEU A 110 8.86 4.86 -5.68
CA LEU A 110 9.80 3.76 -5.46
C LEU A 110 9.31 2.45 -6.08
N LYS A 111 8.02 2.13 -5.97
CA LYS A 111 7.44 0.94 -6.62
C LYS A 111 7.57 0.94 -8.15
N LYS A 112 7.58 2.12 -8.78
CA LYS A 112 7.72 2.23 -10.23
C LYS A 112 9.18 2.35 -10.67
N ALA A 113 10.01 3.00 -9.86
CA ALA A 113 11.41 3.29 -10.20
C ALA A 113 12.37 2.13 -9.89
N LEU A 114 12.09 1.33 -8.84
CA LEU A 114 12.97 0.27 -8.41
C LEU A 114 12.68 -1.05 -9.14
N HIS A 115 13.72 -1.88 -9.27
CA HIS A 115 13.52 -3.29 -9.60
C HIS A 115 12.89 -4.00 -8.40
N LEU A 116 11.69 -4.55 -8.59
CA LEU A 116 10.95 -5.21 -7.52
C LEU A 116 11.24 -6.71 -7.50
N PHE A 117 11.94 -7.17 -6.46
CA PHE A 117 12.06 -8.59 -6.16
C PHE A 117 10.79 -9.04 -5.44
N ARG A 118 10.09 -10.02 -6.03
CA ARG A 118 8.73 -10.40 -5.63
C ARG A 118 8.68 -11.77 -4.96
N ALA A 119 7.69 -11.95 -4.10
CA ALA A 119 7.39 -13.22 -3.43
C ALA A 119 7.00 -14.30 -4.46
N PRO A 120 7.71 -15.43 -4.54
CA PRO A 120 7.34 -16.54 -5.42
C PRO A 120 6.06 -17.25 -4.95
N GLU A 121 5.83 -17.29 -3.64
CA GLU A 121 4.69 -17.97 -3.01
C GLU A 121 4.16 -17.17 -1.83
N ARG A 122 2.96 -17.51 -1.38
CA ARG A 122 2.44 -16.98 -0.11
C ARG A 122 3.15 -17.61 1.07
N ALA A 123 4.00 -16.83 1.76
CA ALA A 123 4.84 -17.28 2.86
C ALA A 123 5.24 -16.10 3.77
N LYS A 124 5.94 -16.40 4.86
CA LYS A 124 6.69 -15.43 5.64
C LYS A 124 8.10 -15.33 5.10
N TYR A 125 8.67 -14.13 5.13
CA TYR A 125 10.00 -13.86 4.61
C TYR A 125 10.89 -13.24 5.68
N TYR A 126 12.14 -13.65 5.72
CA TYR A 126 13.14 -13.17 6.67
C TYR A 126 14.44 -12.93 5.91
N PHE A 127 15.21 -11.95 6.32
CA PHE A 127 16.58 -11.83 5.82
C PHE A 127 17.45 -12.98 6.37
N ILE A 128 18.42 -13.44 5.57
CA ILE A 128 19.47 -14.31 6.12
C ILE A 128 20.24 -13.54 7.20
N PRO A 129 20.78 -14.21 8.24
CA PRO A 129 21.42 -13.53 9.38
C PRO A 129 22.53 -12.55 9.01
N LYS A 130 23.29 -12.87 7.96
CA LYS A 130 24.38 -12.00 7.46
C LYS A 130 23.86 -10.68 6.90
N VAL A 131 22.76 -10.70 6.15
CA VAL A 131 22.12 -9.51 5.56
C VAL A 131 21.41 -8.71 6.63
N GLU A 132 20.65 -9.39 7.51
CA GLU A 132 19.96 -8.74 8.63
C GLU A 132 20.92 -7.96 9.52
N LYS A 133 22.09 -8.56 9.86
CA LYS A 133 23.12 -7.89 10.65
C LYS A 133 23.64 -6.64 9.97
N LYS A 134 23.84 -6.66 8.64
CA LYS A 134 24.26 -5.49 7.87
C LYS A 134 23.20 -4.38 7.90
N ILE A 135 21.94 -4.73 7.65
CA ILE A 135 20.81 -3.77 7.66
C ILE A 135 20.71 -3.11 9.04
N ARG A 136 20.80 -3.87 10.12
CA ARG A 136 20.76 -3.32 11.48
C ARG A 136 21.95 -2.43 11.85
N ALA A 137 23.11 -2.69 11.26
CA ALA A 137 24.33 -1.93 11.58
C ALA A 137 24.49 -0.64 10.77
N SER A 138 24.02 -0.62 9.52
CA SER A 138 24.38 0.45 8.57
C SER A 138 23.26 0.85 7.62
N ASP A 139 22.00 0.40 7.87
CA ASP A 139 20.83 0.58 7.01
C ASP A 139 20.81 -0.34 5.76
N ALA A 140 19.58 -0.46 5.18
CA ALA A 140 19.32 -1.30 4.00
C ALA A 140 20.16 -0.86 2.77
N HIS A 141 20.33 0.45 2.59
CA HIS A 141 21.10 1.03 1.48
C HIS A 141 22.59 0.62 1.46
N SER A 142 23.10 0.06 2.55
CA SER A 142 24.48 -0.46 2.62
C SER A 142 24.62 -1.86 2.01
N VAL A 143 23.51 -2.55 1.74
CA VAL A 143 23.51 -3.93 1.26
C VAL A 143 23.51 -3.94 -0.26
N GLN A 144 24.68 -4.27 -0.84
CA GLN A 144 24.78 -4.56 -2.26
C GLN A 144 24.26 -5.96 -2.54
N VAL A 145 23.48 -6.09 -3.61
CA VAL A 145 22.92 -7.36 -4.08
C VAL A 145 23.35 -7.63 -5.53
N ARG A 146 23.46 -8.91 -5.86
CA ARG A 146 23.80 -9.40 -7.19
C ARG A 146 22.88 -10.56 -7.55
N ASP A 147 22.71 -10.78 -8.84
CA ASP A 147 21.94 -11.93 -9.30
C ASP A 147 22.49 -13.25 -8.72
N GLY A 148 21.57 -14.14 -8.30
CA GLY A 148 21.90 -15.41 -7.65
C GLY A 148 22.29 -15.32 -6.17
N MET A 149 22.44 -14.13 -5.60
CA MET A 149 22.82 -13.96 -4.19
C MET A 149 21.68 -14.41 -3.26
N GLU A 150 21.99 -15.27 -2.30
CA GLU A 150 21.06 -15.65 -1.24
C GLU A 150 20.78 -14.43 -0.33
N LEU A 151 19.52 -13.98 -0.28
CA LEU A 151 19.12 -12.80 0.49
C LEU A 151 18.11 -13.09 1.58
N LEU A 152 17.14 -13.95 1.28
CA LEU A 152 16.00 -14.18 2.14
C LEU A 152 15.85 -15.67 2.47
N ILE A 153 15.12 -15.94 3.52
CA ILE A 153 14.59 -17.25 3.89
C ILE A 153 13.07 -17.16 3.74
N MET A 154 12.50 -18.01 2.92
CA MET A 154 11.07 -18.21 2.80
C MET A 154 10.63 -19.29 3.79
N SER A 155 9.75 -18.95 4.72
CA SER A 155 9.21 -19.86 5.72
C SER A 155 7.73 -20.16 5.48
N ARG A 156 7.41 -21.44 5.23
CA ARG A 156 6.07 -21.93 5.00
C ARG A 156 5.86 -23.31 5.63
N MET A 157 4.79 -23.47 6.40
CA MET A 157 4.43 -24.77 7.01
C MET A 157 5.60 -25.46 7.75
N LYS A 158 6.37 -24.68 8.57
CA LYS A 158 7.55 -25.16 9.30
C LYS A 158 8.73 -25.61 8.41
N ARG A 159 8.72 -25.28 7.13
CA ARG A 159 9.84 -25.48 6.22
C ARG A 159 10.45 -24.13 5.89
N GLU A 160 11.76 -24.08 5.91
CA GLU A 160 12.57 -22.92 5.55
C GLU A 160 13.36 -23.23 4.29
N VAL A 161 13.24 -22.36 3.30
CA VAL A 161 13.92 -22.50 2.02
C VAL A 161 14.67 -21.21 1.73
N PRO A 162 15.97 -21.26 1.39
CA PRO A 162 16.72 -20.08 0.98
C PRO A 162 16.12 -19.53 -0.32
N LEU A 163 16.04 -18.20 -0.41
CA LEU A 163 15.56 -17.50 -1.58
C LEU A 163 16.67 -16.61 -2.12
N ASN A 164 17.10 -16.93 -3.34
CA ASN A 164 18.13 -16.18 -4.05
C ASN A 164 17.50 -15.01 -4.78
N TYR A 165 18.15 -13.88 -4.74
CA TYR A 165 17.78 -12.70 -5.50
C TYR A 165 17.94 -12.96 -7.00
N THR A 166 16.97 -12.49 -7.77
CA THR A 166 17.02 -12.49 -9.23
C THR A 166 16.76 -11.08 -9.73
N GLY A 167 17.72 -10.54 -10.49
CA GLY A 167 17.59 -9.19 -11.05
C GLY A 167 18.92 -8.45 -11.20
N PRO A 168 18.88 -7.17 -11.55
CA PRO A 168 20.07 -6.37 -11.75
C PRO A 168 20.86 -6.17 -10.46
N ASP A 169 22.19 -6.05 -10.62
CA ASP A 169 23.06 -5.67 -9.50
C ASP A 169 22.70 -4.28 -9.00
N GLY A 170 22.73 -4.08 -7.68
CA GLY A 170 22.37 -2.81 -7.09
C GLY A 170 22.42 -2.80 -5.56
N VAL A 171 21.67 -1.91 -4.94
CA VAL A 171 21.53 -1.81 -3.49
C VAL A 171 20.07 -2.01 -3.09
N ILE A 172 19.83 -2.59 -1.92
CA ILE A 172 18.47 -2.65 -1.35
C ILE A 172 18.07 -1.22 -0.98
N TYR A 173 17.08 -0.69 -1.66
CA TYR A 173 16.59 0.68 -1.43
C TYR A 173 15.29 0.71 -0.61
N ALA A 174 14.43 -0.28 -0.78
CA ALA A 174 13.17 -0.37 -0.04
C ALA A 174 12.89 -1.82 0.39
N ILE A 175 12.28 -1.97 1.55
CA ILE A 175 11.81 -3.25 2.09
C ILE A 175 10.30 -3.15 2.21
N TYR A 176 9.58 -4.11 1.59
CA TYR A 176 8.11 -4.10 1.51
C TYR A 176 7.44 -5.18 2.34
N PHE A 177 8.18 -6.10 2.92
CA PHE A 177 7.64 -7.14 3.78
C PHE A 177 7.81 -6.80 5.26
N THR A 178 6.88 -7.25 6.08
CA THR A 178 6.94 -7.16 7.54
C THR A 178 7.33 -8.52 8.10
N ILE A 179 8.27 -8.54 9.05
CA ILE A 179 8.69 -9.77 9.73
C ILE A 179 7.48 -10.40 10.43
N ASN A 180 7.33 -11.72 10.33
CA ASN A 180 6.24 -12.52 10.88
C ASN A 180 4.88 -12.37 10.17
N GLU A 181 4.74 -11.54 9.17
CA GLU A 181 3.53 -11.45 8.36
C GLU A 181 3.61 -12.29 7.09
N ASN A 182 2.46 -12.81 6.64
CA ASN A 182 2.40 -13.52 5.36
C ASN A 182 2.34 -12.53 4.22
N MET A 183 3.25 -12.66 3.27
CA MET A 183 3.19 -11.96 1.99
C MET A 183 2.54 -12.84 0.93
N ASP A 184 1.66 -12.28 0.14
CA ASP A 184 1.01 -13.02 -0.95
C ASP A 184 1.97 -13.23 -2.13
N ALA A 185 1.73 -14.28 -2.91
CA ALA A 185 2.49 -14.54 -4.14
C ALA A 185 2.42 -13.32 -5.08
N GLY A 186 3.56 -12.94 -5.65
CA GLY A 186 3.69 -11.77 -6.51
C GLY A 186 3.81 -10.43 -5.79
N ALA A 187 3.58 -10.37 -4.46
CA ALA A 187 3.79 -9.16 -3.69
C ALA A 187 5.28 -8.75 -3.70
N PRO A 188 5.61 -7.44 -3.74
CA PRO A 188 6.98 -6.99 -3.66
C PRO A 188 7.57 -7.31 -2.28
N LEU A 189 8.79 -7.83 -2.24
CA LEU A 189 9.57 -8.06 -1.04
C LEU A 189 10.63 -6.99 -0.86
N LEU A 190 11.38 -6.70 -1.92
CA LEU A 190 12.46 -5.72 -1.92
C LEU A 190 12.38 -4.85 -3.16
N GLY A 191 12.77 -3.60 -3.01
CA GLY A 191 13.07 -2.69 -4.11
C GLY A 191 14.58 -2.52 -4.22
N VAL A 192 15.15 -2.91 -5.35
CA VAL A 192 16.58 -2.80 -5.64
C VAL A 192 16.82 -1.67 -6.61
N CYS A 193 17.74 -0.79 -6.26
CA CYS A 193 18.20 0.32 -7.09
C CYS A 193 19.55 -0.01 -7.72
N PRO A 194 19.68 -0.03 -9.05
CA PRO A 194 20.98 -0.03 -9.70
C PRO A 194 21.82 1.19 -9.29
N GLN A 195 23.13 1.00 -9.14
CA GLN A 195 24.00 2.07 -8.62
C GLN A 195 24.02 3.35 -9.48
N ASP A 196 23.89 3.20 -10.77
CA ASP A 196 23.83 4.30 -11.74
C ASP A 196 22.55 5.14 -11.62
N GLN A 197 21.46 4.58 -11.09
CA GLN A 197 20.17 5.27 -10.90
C GLN A 197 20.01 5.87 -9.49
N LEU A 198 20.87 5.53 -8.56
CA LEU A 198 20.77 5.96 -7.17
C LEU A 198 20.69 7.48 -6.99
N PRO A 199 21.56 8.31 -7.67
CA PRO A 199 21.46 9.76 -7.53
C PRO A 199 20.13 10.33 -8.03
N ALA A 200 19.58 9.79 -9.13
CA ALA A 200 18.31 10.26 -9.69
C ALA A 200 17.11 9.93 -8.77
N ILE A 201 17.13 8.76 -8.16
CA ILE A 201 16.09 8.38 -7.19
C ILE A 201 16.17 9.23 -5.93
N GLN A 202 17.38 9.48 -5.41
CA GLN A 202 17.59 10.33 -4.24
C GLN A 202 17.13 11.77 -4.48
N ASP A 203 17.43 12.34 -5.65
CA ASP A 203 16.99 13.67 -6.04
C ASP A 203 15.45 13.77 -6.04
N VAL A 204 14.77 12.81 -6.68
CA VAL A 204 13.30 12.83 -6.73
C VAL A 204 12.67 12.63 -5.34
N ILE A 205 13.21 11.75 -4.51
CA ILE A 205 12.73 11.59 -3.12
C ILE A 205 12.94 12.88 -2.32
N MET A 206 14.08 13.54 -2.45
CA MET A 206 14.33 14.85 -1.81
C MET A 206 13.31 15.89 -2.29
N ARG A 207 13.00 15.94 -3.58
CA ARG A 207 11.94 16.81 -4.12
C ARG A 207 10.58 16.50 -3.54
N VAL A 208 10.22 15.23 -3.37
CA VAL A 208 8.97 14.85 -2.69
C VAL A 208 8.96 15.37 -1.26
N GLN A 209 10.07 15.23 -0.53
CA GLN A 209 10.17 15.68 0.86
C GLN A 209 10.07 17.20 1.00
N THR A 210 10.59 17.96 0.05
CA THR A 210 10.62 19.43 0.11
C THR A 210 9.41 20.09 -0.56
N GLU A 211 8.91 19.56 -1.65
CA GLU A 211 7.89 20.18 -2.50
C GLU A 211 6.48 19.67 -2.24
N TRP A 212 6.35 18.46 -1.65
CA TRP A 212 5.02 17.87 -1.43
C TRP A 212 4.36 18.50 -0.21
N THR A 213 3.25 19.21 -0.45
CA THR A 213 2.42 19.77 0.62
C THR A 213 1.21 18.86 0.83
N GLU A 214 1.11 18.28 2.04
CA GLU A 214 -0.06 17.49 2.41
C GLU A 214 -1.29 18.38 2.50
N ARG A 215 -2.30 18.07 1.70
CA ARG A 215 -3.60 18.73 1.75
C ARG A 215 -4.47 17.94 2.72
N GLY A 216 -4.66 18.52 3.91
CA GLY A 216 -5.39 17.90 5.02
C GLY A 216 -6.90 17.97 4.90
#